data_371fdfbecb74a16d9a962290e889e88d
#
_entry.id   371fdfbecb74a16d9a962290e889e88d
#
_cell.length_a   1.000
_cell.length_b   1.000
_cell.length_c   1.000
_cell.angle_alpha   90.00
_cell.angle_beta   90.00
_cell.angle_gamma   90.00
#
_symmetry.space_group_name_H-M   'P 1'
#
loop_
_entity.id
_entity.type
_entity.pdbx_description
1 polymer ?
#
loop_
_entity_poly.entity_id
_entity_poly.type
_entity_poly.pdbx_seq_one_letter_code
_entity_poly.pdbx_strand_id
1 'polypeptide(L)'
;RQVRLQRPFYLGVAEVSNADFRQFRAGHSAGNFKGKSLNGDEQPAVNLSWEDAALYCNWLSAKEGLPPFYTVQGARVTGFTAASRGYRLPTEAEWAWAAIVQADGSSARFGWGQALPPSAKAGNFADQSGATLLGQVIAGYDDGFAVAAPRKRFAPNRHGLFDLGGN
;
A
#
# COMPACT_ATOMS: atom_id res chain seq x y z
N ARG A 1 -6.92 2.20 -21.18
CA ARG A 1 -6.09 3.25 -21.78
C ARG A 1 -4.61 2.85 -21.67
N GLN A 2 -3.85 2.90 -22.77
CA GLN A 2 -2.42 2.65 -22.74
C GLN A 2 -1.67 3.87 -22.18
N VAL A 3 -0.80 3.67 -21.19
CA VAL A 3 0.02 4.70 -20.55
C VAL A 3 1.48 4.30 -20.67
N ARG A 4 2.35 5.25 -21.02
CA ARG A 4 3.80 5.06 -21.05
C ARG A 4 4.43 5.79 -19.86
N LEU A 5 5.12 5.03 -19.00
CA LEU A 5 5.96 5.60 -17.93
C LEU A 5 7.26 6.11 -18.57
N GLN A 6 7.48 7.43 -18.51
CA GLN A 6 8.59 8.08 -19.22
C GLN A 6 9.87 8.17 -18.39
N ARG A 7 9.77 8.05 -17.08
CA ARG A 7 10.89 8.21 -16.15
C ARG A 7 10.97 7.03 -15.19
N PRO A 8 12.18 6.59 -14.83
CA PRO A 8 12.33 5.64 -13.73
C PRO A 8 11.88 6.29 -12.42
N PHE A 9 11.36 5.49 -11.51
CA PHE A 9 10.96 5.90 -10.18
C PHE A 9 11.32 4.81 -9.16
N TYR A 10 11.49 5.21 -7.92
CA TYR A 10 11.63 4.31 -6.80
C TYR A 10 10.26 4.12 -6.14
N LEU A 11 10.00 2.92 -5.70
CA LEU A 11 8.79 2.59 -4.94
C LEU A 11 9.19 1.92 -3.63
N GLY A 12 8.49 2.24 -2.54
CA GLY A 12 8.66 1.55 -1.27
C GLY A 12 8.46 0.05 -1.45
N VAL A 13 9.36 -0.76 -0.89
CA VAL A 13 9.29 -2.22 -1.04
C VAL A 13 8.09 -2.84 -0.37
N ALA A 14 7.45 -2.14 0.56
CA ALA A 14 6.24 -2.53 1.25
C ALA A 14 5.44 -1.30 1.65
N GLU A 15 4.23 -1.50 2.15
CA GLU A 15 3.38 -0.48 2.75
C GLU A 15 4.08 0.25 3.91
N VAL A 16 3.70 1.49 4.16
CA VAL A 16 4.09 2.22 5.38
C VAL A 16 3.40 1.56 6.56
N SER A 17 4.17 1.13 7.56
CA SER A 17 3.61 0.51 8.75
C SER A 17 3.07 1.54 9.75
N ASN A 18 2.29 1.07 10.73
CA ASN A 18 1.88 1.90 11.85
C ASN A 18 3.08 2.49 12.62
N ALA A 19 4.15 1.71 12.81
CA ALA A 19 5.36 2.18 13.47
C ALA A 19 6.04 3.30 12.66
N ASP A 20 6.15 3.16 11.33
CA ASP A 20 6.71 4.19 10.46
C ASP A 20 5.86 5.47 10.49
N PHE A 21 4.54 5.33 10.39
CA PHE A 21 3.64 6.49 10.37
C PHE A 21 3.61 7.23 11.71
N ARG A 22 3.75 6.52 12.83
CA ARG A 22 3.84 7.12 14.17
C ARG A 22 5.10 7.96 14.37
N GLN A 23 6.16 7.75 13.60
CA GLN A 23 7.32 8.66 13.62
C GLN A 23 6.95 10.07 13.11
N PHE A 24 6.00 10.15 12.18
CA PHE A 24 5.44 11.41 11.68
C PHE A 24 4.35 11.94 12.61
N ARG A 25 3.43 11.08 13.03
CA ARG A 25 2.27 11.44 13.86
C ARG A 25 2.14 10.45 15.04
N ALA A 26 2.78 10.78 16.15
CA ALA A 26 2.86 9.88 17.32
C ALA A 26 1.48 9.41 17.85
N GLY A 27 0.44 10.24 17.73
CA GLY A 27 -0.93 9.91 18.13
C GLY A 27 -1.73 9.08 17.10
N HIS A 28 -1.11 8.61 16.00
CA HIS A 28 -1.84 7.84 15.00
C HIS A 28 -2.36 6.52 15.57
N SER A 29 -3.63 6.24 15.28
CA SER A 29 -4.28 4.97 15.57
C SER A 29 -4.98 4.44 14.31
N ALA A 30 -4.60 3.26 13.89
CA ALA A 30 -5.28 2.52 12.83
C ALA A 30 -6.66 1.96 13.28
N GLY A 31 -6.96 2.05 14.58
CA GLY A 31 -8.24 1.61 15.13
C GLY A 31 -8.43 0.10 15.17
N ASN A 32 -9.65 -0.32 14.94
CA ASN A 32 -10.01 -1.74 14.88
C ASN A 32 -11.11 -1.96 13.83
N PHE A 33 -11.23 -3.18 13.37
CA PHE A 33 -12.36 -3.63 12.57
C PHE A 33 -13.09 -4.75 13.31
N LYS A 34 -14.35 -4.50 13.69
CA LYS A 34 -15.21 -5.46 14.44
C LYS A 34 -14.48 -6.10 15.65
N GLY A 35 -13.78 -5.27 16.44
CA GLY A 35 -13.06 -5.71 17.64
C GLY A 35 -11.67 -6.28 17.40
N LYS A 36 -11.25 -6.46 16.16
CA LYS A 36 -9.88 -6.89 15.83
C LYS A 36 -8.99 -5.66 15.63
N SER A 37 -7.90 -5.57 16.36
CA SER A 37 -6.96 -4.44 16.29
C SER A 37 -6.27 -4.36 14.93
N LEU A 38 -6.13 -3.14 14.42
CA LEU A 38 -5.32 -2.78 13.25
C LEU A 38 -4.05 -2.01 13.64
N ASN A 39 -3.75 -1.93 14.96
CA ASN A 39 -2.70 -1.08 15.52
C ASN A 39 -1.34 -1.76 15.69
N GLY A 40 -1.16 -2.99 15.25
CA GLY A 40 0.15 -3.65 15.31
C GLY A 40 1.22 -2.84 14.57
N ASP A 41 2.42 -2.75 15.16
CA ASP A 41 3.50 -1.91 14.63
C ASP A 41 3.87 -2.26 13.18
N GLU A 42 3.89 -3.54 12.84
CA GLU A 42 4.19 -4.03 11.49
C GLU A 42 2.96 -4.15 10.57
N GLN A 43 1.76 -3.85 11.06
CA GLN A 43 0.58 -3.76 10.17
C GLN A 43 0.63 -2.45 9.39
N PRO A 44 0.04 -2.40 8.17
CA PRO A 44 -0.03 -1.19 7.37
C PRO A 44 -0.79 -0.07 8.10
N ALA A 45 -0.34 1.15 7.92
CA ALA A 45 -1.02 2.33 8.44
C ALA A 45 -2.32 2.57 7.67
N VAL A 46 -3.44 2.47 8.36
CA VAL A 46 -4.78 2.71 7.81
C VAL A 46 -5.52 3.77 8.64
N ASN A 47 -6.77 4.09 8.30
CA ASN A 47 -7.54 5.17 8.93
C ASN A 47 -6.85 6.53 8.85
N LEU A 48 -6.26 6.83 7.71
CA LEU A 48 -5.66 8.10 7.37
C LEU A 48 -6.24 8.64 6.06
N SER A 49 -6.29 9.94 5.92
CA SER A 49 -6.72 10.59 4.69
C SER A 49 -5.61 10.57 3.64
N TRP A 50 -5.98 10.85 2.38
CA TRP A 50 -5.00 11.09 1.33
C TRP A 50 -4.05 12.25 1.69
N GLU A 51 -4.57 13.30 2.32
CA GLU A 51 -3.76 14.43 2.78
C GLU A 51 -2.75 14.00 3.84
N ASP A 52 -3.15 13.13 4.79
CA ASP A 52 -2.21 12.58 5.78
C ASP A 52 -1.06 11.81 5.12
N ALA A 53 -1.37 11.00 4.12
CA ALA A 53 -0.35 10.27 3.35
C ALA A 53 0.57 11.20 2.55
N ALA A 54 0.02 12.26 1.94
CA ALA A 54 0.79 13.27 1.21
C ALA A 54 1.71 14.09 2.16
N LEU A 55 1.21 14.45 3.34
CA LEU A 55 2.00 15.13 4.37
C LEU A 55 3.11 14.23 4.93
N TYR A 56 2.84 12.93 5.10
CA TYR A 56 3.85 11.94 5.45
C TYR A 56 4.98 11.89 4.42
N CYS A 57 4.65 11.90 3.12
CA CYS A 57 5.64 11.94 2.04
C CYS A 57 6.52 13.20 2.12
N ASN A 58 5.94 14.37 2.38
CA ASN A 58 6.70 15.60 2.56
C ASN A 58 7.60 15.55 3.81
N TRP A 59 7.08 15.00 4.91
CA TRP A 59 7.87 14.82 6.14
C TRP A 59 9.05 13.88 5.91
N LEU A 60 8.84 12.76 5.21
CA LEU A 60 9.90 11.83 4.86
C LEU A 60 10.94 12.48 3.95
N SER A 61 10.50 13.30 2.98
CA SER A 61 11.40 14.10 2.14
C SER A 61 12.29 15.00 2.97
N ALA A 62 11.70 15.74 3.91
CA ALA A 62 12.45 16.64 4.80
C ALA A 62 13.47 15.87 5.67
N LYS A 63 13.10 14.70 6.17
CA LYS A 63 14.00 13.83 6.95
C LYS A 63 15.27 13.43 6.17
N GLU A 64 15.13 13.27 4.85
CA GLU A 64 16.22 12.87 3.96
C GLU A 64 16.87 14.04 3.20
N GLY A 65 16.51 15.28 3.56
CA GLY A 65 17.06 16.49 2.93
C GLY A 65 16.59 16.69 1.48
N LEU A 66 15.45 16.09 1.11
CA LEU A 66 14.85 16.22 -0.22
C LEU A 66 13.80 17.35 -0.23
N PRO A 67 13.59 18.02 -1.38
CA PRO A 67 12.55 19.03 -1.49
C PRO A 67 11.15 18.38 -1.39
N PRO A 68 10.15 19.06 -0.79
CA PRO A 68 8.79 18.52 -0.73
C PRO A 68 8.20 18.37 -2.13
N PHE A 69 7.38 17.33 -2.33
CA PHE A 69 6.62 17.16 -3.58
C PHE A 69 5.30 17.93 -3.54
N TYR A 70 4.60 17.91 -2.41
CA TYR A 70 3.30 18.56 -2.26
C TYR A 70 3.43 19.98 -1.72
N THR A 71 2.69 20.93 -2.32
CA THR A 71 2.51 22.28 -1.78
C THR A 71 1.43 22.24 -0.71
N VAL A 72 1.69 22.85 0.45
CA VAL A 72 0.80 22.76 1.62
C VAL A 72 0.49 24.15 2.16
N GLN A 73 -0.76 24.40 2.51
CA GLN A 73 -1.20 25.56 3.30
C GLN A 73 -1.93 25.07 4.56
N GLY A 74 -1.32 25.31 5.73
CA GLY A 74 -1.78 24.69 6.98
C GLY A 74 -1.68 23.16 6.90
N ALA A 75 -2.79 22.46 7.07
CA ALA A 75 -2.87 21.00 6.95
C ALA A 75 -3.40 20.52 5.58
N ARG A 76 -3.62 21.41 4.62
CA ARG A 76 -4.22 21.07 3.31
C ARG A 76 -3.18 21.08 2.20
N VAL A 77 -3.25 20.08 1.35
CA VAL A 77 -2.50 20.03 0.10
C VAL A 77 -3.20 20.91 -0.93
N THR A 78 -2.49 21.91 -1.47
CA THR A 78 -3.01 22.86 -2.45
C THR A 78 -2.42 22.69 -3.84
N GLY A 79 -1.40 21.83 -3.99
CA GLY A 79 -0.75 21.57 -5.27
C GLY A 79 0.43 20.64 -5.14
N PHE A 80 1.22 20.55 -6.19
CA PHE A 80 2.44 19.74 -6.21
C PHE A 80 3.49 20.29 -7.18
N THR A 81 4.74 19.94 -6.96
CA THR A 81 5.86 20.28 -7.83
C THR A 81 6.34 19.04 -8.57
N ALA A 82 5.91 18.88 -9.83
CA ALA A 82 6.21 17.67 -10.63
C ALA A 82 7.71 17.40 -10.85
N ALA A 83 8.56 18.44 -10.78
CA ALA A 83 10.01 18.33 -10.88
C ALA A 83 10.70 17.96 -9.56
N SER A 84 9.97 17.91 -8.42
CA SER A 84 10.54 17.54 -7.14
C SER A 84 11.05 16.09 -7.16
N ARG A 85 12.17 15.86 -6.46
CA ARG A 85 12.72 14.53 -6.19
C ARG A 85 12.28 13.97 -4.84
N GLY A 86 11.43 14.69 -4.12
CA GLY A 86 10.88 14.25 -2.84
C GLY A 86 9.92 13.08 -2.98
N TYR A 87 9.63 12.48 -1.84
CA TYR A 87 8.67 11.39 -1.74
C TYR A 87 7.26 11.86 -2.12
N ARG A 88 6.54 11.00 -2.78
CA ARG A 88 5.14 11.20 -3.17
C ARG A 88 4.40 9.87 -3.23
N LEU A 89 3.10 9.91 -3.25
CA LEU A 89 2.27 8.76 -3.59
C LEU A 89 2.50 8.37 -5.06
N PRO A 90 2.48 7.07 -5.38
CA PRO A 90 2.53 6.62 -6.77
C PRO A 90 1.29 7.11 -7.52
N THR A 91 1.43 7.35 -8.80
CA THR A 91 0.29 7.51 -9.69
C THR A 91 -0.40 6.16 -9.90
N GLU A 92 -1.67 6.18 -10.33
CA GLU A 92 -2.39 4.96 -10.70
C GLU A 92 -1.61 4.10 -11.71
N ALA A 93 -1.00 4.75 -12.72
CA ALA A 93 -0.23 4.05 -13.74
C ALA A 93 1.06 3.40 -13.20
N GLU A 94 1.76 4.05 -12.28
CA GLU A 94 2.95 3.52 -11.61
C GLU A 94 2.57 2.34 -10.71
N TRP A 95 1.50 2.49 -9.95
CA TRP A 95 0.99 1.42 -9.09
C TRP A 95 0.53 0.21 -9.92
N ALA A 96 -0.28 0.43 -10.96
CA ALA A 96 -0.76 -0.63 -11.83
C ALA A 96 0.41 -1.37 -12.51
N TRP A 97 1.42 -0.63 -13.00
CA TRP A 97 2.62 -1.23 -13.58
C TRP A 97 3.36 -2.11 -12.57
N ALA A 98 3.53 -1.61 -11.35
CA ALA A 98 4.22 -2.34 -10.29
C ALA A 98 3.45 -3.57 -9.81
N ALA A 99 2.11 -3.50 -9.76
CA ALA A 99 1.26 -4.54 -9.19
C ALA A 99 0.88 -5.65 -10.19
N ILE A 100 0.54 -5.31 -11.44
CA ILE A 100 -0.12 -6.26 -12.36
C ILE A 100 0.57 -6.47 -13.70
N VAL A 101 1.50 -5.59 -14.15
CA VAL A 101 2.17 -5.79 -15.44
C VAL A 101 3.20 -6.91 -15.34
N GLN A 102 3.14 -7.89 -16.24
CA GLN A 102 4.03 -9.05 -16.27
C GLN A 102 5.32 -8.76 -17.04
N ALA A 103 6.30 -9.70 -16.99
CA ALA A 103 7.58 -9.55 -17.67
C ALA A 103 7.46 -9.44 -19.20
N ASP A 104 6.45 -10.06 -19.78
CA ASP A 104 6.15 -10.02 -21.21
C ASP A 104 5.34 -8.79 -21.64
N GLY A 105 5.08 -7.85 -20.70
CA GLY A 105 4.27 -6.66 -20.94
C GLY A 105 2.76 -6.87 -20.87
N SER A 106 2.29 -8.10 -20.68
CA SER A 106 0.87 -8.38 -20.45
C SER A 106 0.45 -7.90 -19.05
N SER A 107 -0.86 -7.77 -18.82
CA SER A 107 -1.41 -7.43 -17.50
C SER A 107 -2.08 -8.66 -16.89
N ALA A 108 -1.75 -8.94 -15.64
CA ALA A 108 -2.49 -9.89 -14.84
C ALA A 108 -3.87 -9.34 -14.48
N ARG A 109 -4.83 -10.22 -14.27
CA ARG A 109 -6.17 -9.84 -13.79
C ARG A 109 -6.12 -9.34 -12.35
N PHE A 110 -5.25 -9.93 -11.53
CA PHE A 110 -5.08 -9.63 -10.11
C PHE A 110 -3.60 -9.45 -9.80
N GLY A 111 -3.27 -8.85 -8.66
CA GLY A 111 -1.89 -8.74 -8.18
C GLY A 111 -1.17 -10.08 -8.00
N TRP A 112 -1.92 -11.17 -7.80
CA TRP A 112 -1.40 -12.54 -7.71
C TRP A 112 -1.44 -13.34 -9.01
N GLY A 113 -1.93 -12.79 -10.13
CA GLY A 113 -2.00 -13.48 -11.42
C GLY A 113 -3.42 -13.57 -12.00
N GLN A 114 -3.75 -14.67 -12.67
CA GLN A 114 -5.00 -14.82 -13.41
C GLN A 114 -6.05 -15.65 -12.66
N ALA A 115 -5.63 -16.56 -11.80
CA ALA A 115 -6.49 -17.57 -11.19
C ALA A 115 -7.29 -17.04 -10.01
N LEU A 116 -8.48 -17.62 -9.83
CA LEU A 116 -9.29 -17.48 -8.62
C LEU A 116 -9.73 -18.88 -8.18
N PRO A 117 -9.52 -19.30 -6.93
CA PRO A 117 -8.92 -18.55 -5.82
C PRO A 117 -7.44 -18.23 -6.03
N PRO A 118 -6.86 -17.29 -5.24
CA PRO A 118 -5.43 -17.04 -5.25
C PRO A 118 -4.63 -18.30 -4.92
N SER A 119 -3.39 -18.39 -5.37
CA SER A 119 -2.47 -19.41 -4.88
C SER A 119 -2.18 -19.23 -3.39
N ALA A 120 -1.75 -20.29 -2.73
CA ALA A 120 -1.40 -20.23 -1.30
C ALA A 120 -0.37 -19.11 -1.04
N LYS A 121 -0.62 -18.31 -0.01
CA LYS A 121 0.24 -17.18 0.41
C LYS A 121 0.38 -16.06 -0.62
N ALA A 122 -0.61 -15.87 -1.49
CA ALA A 122 -0.59 -14.80 -2.48
C ALA A 122 -0.75 -13.38 -1.89
N GLY A 123 -1.34 -13.25 -0.73
CA GLY A 123 -1.58 -12.00 -0.03
C GLY A 123 -2.68 -12.13 1.02
N ASN A 124 -2.95 -11.08 1.76
CA ASN A 124 -4.08 -11.03 2.68
C ASN A 124 -5.32 -10.50 1.93
N PHE A 125 -6.39 -11.28 1.93
CA PHE A 125 -7.63 -10.98 1.23
C PHE A 125 -8.85 -11.29 2.10
N ALA A 126 -10.03 -10.89 1.64
CA ALA A 126 -11.28 -11.31 2.25
C ALA A 126 -11.49 -12.83 2.03
N ASP A 127 -11.06 -13.64 2.93
CA ASP A 127 -10.99 -15.11 2.84
C ASP A 127 -11.64 -15.83 4.04
N GLN A 128 -11.38 -17.12 4.19
CA GLN A 128 -11.99 -17.94 5.23
C GLN A 128 -11.60 -17.48 6.65
N SER A 129 -10.40 -16.94 6.86
CA SER A 129 -9.97 -16.40 8.16
C SER A 129 -10.82 -15.21 8.61
N GLY A 130 -11.35 -14.44 7.65
CA GLY A 130 -12.23 -13.30 7.85
C GLY A 130 -13.74 -13.63 7.82
N ALA A 131 -14.15 -14.89 7.60
CA ALA A 131 -15.54 -15.25 7.32
C ALA A 131 -16.53 -14.84 8.41
N THR A 132 -16.12 -14.86 9.68
CA THR A 132 -16.97 -14.42 10.81
C THR A 132 -17.16 -12.89 10.85
N LEU A 133 -16.29 -12.15 10.19
CA LEU A 133 -16.30 -10.67 10.16
C LEU A 133 -16.91 -10.12 8.87
N LEU A 134 -16.87 -10.90 7.78
CA LEU A 134 -17.21 -10.47 6.43
C LEU A 134 -18.41 -11.25 5.91
N GLY A 135 -19.26 -10.60 5.11
CA GLY A 135 -20.43 -11.26 4.52
C GLY A 135 -20.12 -12.16 3.33
N GLN A 136 -19.02 -11.86 2.62
CA GLN A 136 -18.54 -12.63 1.47
C GLN A 136 -17.03 -12.77 1.55
N VAL A 137 -16.54 -13.98 1.24
CA VAL A 137 -15.11 -14.31 1.27
C VAL A 137 -14.74 -15.16 0.06
N ILE A 138 -13.46 -15.18 -0.28
CA ILE A 138 -12.91 -16.03 -1.33
C ILE A 138 -12.96 -17.48 -0.84
N ALA A 139 -13.77 -18.29 -1.47
CA ALA A 139 -13.86 -19.72 -1.16
C ALA A 139 -12.57 -20.45 -1.55
N GLY A 140 -12.12 -21.36 -0.69
CA GLY A 140 -10.92 -22.17 -0.95
C GLY A 140 -9.59 -21.43 -0.75
N TYR A 141 -9.61 -20.25 -0.14
CA TYR A 141 -8.43 -19.50 0.27
C TYR A 141 -8.46 -19.18 1.76
N ASP A 142 -7.31 -19.28 2.41
CA ASP A 142 -7.11 -18.94 3.83
C ASP A 142 -5.67 -18.46 4.01
N ASP A 143 -5.49 -17.18 4.31
CA ASP A 143 -4.19 -16.57 4.56
C ASP A 143 -3.80 -16.54 6.04
N GLY A 144 -4.74 -16.84 6.93
CA GLY A 144 -4.56 -16.88 8.38
C GLY A 144 -4.76 -15.55 9.09
N PHE A 145 -5.18 -14.50 8.38
CA PHE A 145 -5.38 -13.16 8.95
C PHE A 145 -6.81 -12.65 8.71
N ALA A 146 -7.59 -12.59 9.76
CA ALA A 146 -8.96 -12.09 9.68
C ALA A 146 -9.07 -10.57 9.40
N VAL A 147 -7.98 -9.82 9.57
CA VAL A 147 -7.81 -8.40 9.28
C VAL A 147 -6.39 -8.20 8.72
N ALA A 148 -5.92 -6.97 8.61
CA ALA A 148 -4.59 -6.70 8.06
C ALA A 148 -3.49 -7.57 8.67
N ALA A 149 -2.66 -8.17 7.83
CA ALA A 149 -1.47 -8.91 8.20
C ALA A 149 -0.29 -7.96 8.52
N PRO A 150 0.74 -8.40 9.23
CA PRO A 150 2.02 -7.70 9.21
C PRO A 150 2.55 -7.59 7.78
N ARG A 151 3.06 -6.43 7.39
CA ARG A 151 3.66 -6.22 6.05
C ARG A 151 4.78 -7.23 5.77
N LYS A 152 5.00 -7.57 4.50
CA LYS A 152 5.99 -8.57 4.05
C LYS A 152 5.73 -9.98 4.56
N ARG A 153 4.51 -10.27 4.97
CA ARG A 153 4.16 -11.61 5.43
C ARG A 153 4.05 -12.62 4.29
N PHE A 154 3.76 -12.13 3.10
CA PHE A 154 3.57 -12.91 1.88
C PHE A 154 4.77 -12.78 0.93
N ALA A 155 4.77 -13.53 -0.16
CA ALA A 155 5.85 -13.47 -1.13
C ALA A 155 5.85 -12.11 -1.88
N PRO A 156 7.03 -11.54 -2.17
CA PRO A 156 7.09 -10.37 -3.03
C PRO A 156 6.71 -10.72 -4.47
N ASN A 157 6.29 -9.72 -5.20
CA ASN A 157 6.09 -9.86 -6.64
C ASN A 157 7.44 -9.89 -7.39
N ARG A 158 7.40 -9.97 -8.74
CA ARG A 158 8.59 -10.01 -9.60
C ARG A 158 9.55 -8.81 -9.46
N HIS A 159 9.07 -7.70 -8.90
CA HIS A 159 9.87 -6.50 -8.65
C HIS A 159 10.47 -6.45 -7.23
N GLY A 160 10.27 -7.48 -6.42
CA GLY A 160 10.66 -7.49 -5.01
C GLY A 160 9.76 -6.66 -4.11
N LEU A 161 8.56 -6.27 -4.59
CA LEU A 161 7.59 -5.46 -3.87
C LEU A 161 6.56 -6.36 -3.19
N PHE A 162 6.24 -6.03 -1.93
CA PHE A 162 5.32 -6.79 -1.10
C PHE A 162 3.94 -6.13 -1.05
N ASP A 163 2.93 -6.92 -0.83
CA ASP A 163 1.59 -6.54 -0.41
C ASP A 163 0.82 -5.60 -1.39
N LEU A 164 1.33 -5.36 -2.62
CA LEU A 164 0.67 -4.53 -3.63
C LEU A 164 -0.70 -5.08 -4.09
N GLY A 165 -0.94 -6.35 -3.91
CA GLY A 165 -2.19 -7.00 -4.35
C GLY A 165 -3.26 -7.09 -3.27
N GLY A 166 -2.89 -6.88 -2.01
CA GLY A 166 -3.79 -6.97 -0.87
C GLY A 166 -3.05 -7.06 0.46
N ASN A 167 -3.58 -6.36 1.44
CA ASN A 167 -3.32 -6.50 2.88
C ASN A 167 -4.37 -5.69 3.69
#